data_e0cb4614d9e430233ce1d685c69e2c50
#
_entry.id   e0cb4614d9e430233ce1d685c69e2c50
#
_cell.length_a   1.000
_cell.length_b   1.000
_cell.length_c   1.000
_cell.angle_alpha   90.00
_cell.angle_beta   90.00
_cell.angle_gamma   90.00
#
_symmetry.space_group_name_H-M   'P 1'
#
loop_
_entity.id
_entity.type
_entity.pdbx_description
1 polymer ?
#
loop_
_entity_poly.entity_id
_entity_poly.type
_entity_poly.pdbx_seq_one_letter_code
_entity_poly.pdbx_strand_id
1 'polypeptide(L)'
;MPDTMRGVYTNLTEIRRKVFCEVARVAYMQGDATADWADQLPYTIIPGEQATYRESIFLERAIVGARIRLAMGLNLLPVDQPSSISDGIKEAERPEKYYEPPLINIIKFACHACPENSYVVSNQCQGCLAHPCREICPKGAISFVNHRAFIDQEKCIKCGRCAEVCPYSAIIHRDRPCAAACGMHCIGSDEQGRADIDYDRCVSCGQCLVNCPFGAIADKSQIFQVISAIKSGAEVIAAVAPAFVGQYGGRGDVGKLRETFKILGFSGVEEVAIGADLCTIQEAQDFLEEVPEKLPFMGTSCCPAWASMAKKEFPDNAECISMALTPMTLTARWLREQHPDAKIVFVGPCSAKKLEAMRTSVRSEVDFVLTFEEVAGMMEALGVDYTKLDKPKDNDFEAASADGRGFAVSGGVANAVVNAVHRMHPDREVNITAAEGLDDCRKMMRDAIKGKYPGYLIEGMACPGGCVAGPGTLQSIKKSQAQVKAYMKRSPRKNATENAYRMQIPELLAMGRDEPDDAPRVPQNIERVPAPEELAETRSIETVDEPRGE
;
A
#
# COMPACT_ATOMS: atom_id res chain seq x y z
N MET A 1 4.07 1.74 -13.88
CA MET A 1 3.29 2.29 -15.01
C MET A 1 3.44 3.79 -14.98
N PRO A 2 3.53 4.47 -16.13
CA PRO A 2 3.48 5.93 -16.14
C PRO A 2 2.23 6.44 -15.40
N ASP A 3 2.32 7.58 -14.74
CA ASP A 3 1.19 8.22 -14.03
C ASP A 3 -0.07 8.37 -14.91
N THR A 4 0.12 8.37 -16.23
CA THR A 4 -0.95 8.42 -17.24
C THR A 4 -1.87 7.19 -17.26
N MET A 5 -1.43 6.04 -16.71
CA MET A 5 -2.23 4.80 -16.69
C MET A 5 -3.08 4.65 -15.42
N ARG A 6 -2.88 5.49 -14.39
CA ARG A 6 -3.72 5.49 -13.19
C ARG A 6 -5.14 5.96 -13.55
N GLY A 7 -6.13 5.20 -13.12
CA GLY A 7 -7.53 5.46 -13.44
C GLY A 7 -7.97 5.01 -14.84
N VAL A 8 -7.09 4.34 -15.59
CA VAL A 8 -7.45 3.63 -16.82
C VAL A 8 -7.89 2.20 -16.45
N TYR A 9 -9.10 1.85 -16.88
CA TYR A 9 -9.62 0.50 -16.67
C TYR A 9 -8.97 -0.46 -17.68
N THR A 10 -8.22 -1.42 -17.17
CA THR A 10 -7.49 -2.42 -17.97
C THR A 10 -8.01 -3.82 -17.66
N ASN A 11 -7.68 -4.81 -18.48
CA ASN A 11 -8.00 -6.22 -18.20
C ASN A 11 -7.49 -6.66 -16.81
N LEU A 12 -6.33 -6.16 -16.40
CA LEU A 12 -5.81 -6.44 -15.06
C LEU A 12 -6.70 -5.84 -13.96
N THR A 13 -7.14 -4.60 -14.15
CA THR A 13 -8.07 -3.94 -13.22
C THR A 13 -9.40 -4.69 -13.15
N GLU A 14 -9.89 -5.16 -14.31
CA GLU A 14 -11.12 -5.96 -14.40
C GLU A 14 -11.00 -7.27 -13.61
N ILE A 15 -9.91 -8.04 -13.82
CA ILE A 15 -9.69 -9.29 -13.10
C ILE A 15 -9.61 -9.05 -11.59
N ARG A 16 -8.85 -8.03 -11.15
CA ARG A 16 -8.75 -7.68 -9.72
C ARG A 16 -10.11 -7.33 -9.13
N ARG A 17 -10.89 -6.52 -9.84
CA ARG A 17 -12.23 -6.13 -9.43
C ARG A 17 -13.17 -7.33 -9.32
N LYS A 18 -13.18 -8.21 -10.32
CA LYS A 18 -13.96 -9.46 -10.28
C LYS A 18 -13.57 -10.34 -9.10
N VAL A 19 -12.28 -10.47 -8.80
CA VAL A 19 -11.82 -11.26 -7.64
C VAL A 19 -12.37 -10.66 -6.34
N PHE A 20 -12.23 -9.35 -6.11
CA PHE A 20 -12.77 -8.72 -4.90
C PHE A 20 -14.29 -8.81 -4.82
N CYS A 21 -14.98 -8.64 -5.96
CA CYS A 21 -16.44 -8.78 -6.06
C CYS A 21 -16.90 -10.19 -5.68
N GLU A 22 -16.31 -11.23 -6.28
CA GLU A 22 -16.73 -12.61 -6.02
C GLU A 22 -16.38 -13.07 -4.60
N VAL A 23 -15.20 -12.68 -4.07
CA VAL A 23 -14.84 -12.96 -2.68
C VAL A 23 -15.81 -12.27 -1.72
N ALA A 24 -16.17 -11.00 -1.97
CA ALA A 24 -17.17 -10.31 -1.17
C ALA A 24 -18.55 -10.97 -1.28
N ARG A 25 -18.96 -11.39 -2.49
CA ARG A 25 -20.24 -12.07 -2.71
C ARG A 25 -20.34 -13.37 -1.91
N VAL A 26 -19.29 -14.21 -1.94
CA VAL A 26 -19.23 -15.42 -1.13
C VAL A 26 -19.27 -15.10 0.36
N ALA A 27 -18.53 -14.10 0.81
CA ALA A 27 -18.54 -13.68 2.22
C ALA A 27 -19.93 -13.19 2.69
N TYR A 28 -20.69 -12.48 1.82
CA TYR A 28 -22.07 -12.05 2.14
C TYR A 28 -23.08 -13.20 2.10
N MET A 29 -22.83 -14.28 1.34
CA MET A 29 -23.68 -15.47 1.34
C MET A 29 -23.65 -16.15 2.71
N GLN A 30 -24.71 -16.88 3.05
CA GLN A 30 -24.78 -17.62 4.31
C GLN A 30 -24.61 -19.13 4.06
N GLY A 31 -23.88 -19.82 4.95
CA GLY A 31 -23.88 -21.28 5.08
C GLY A 31 -22.49 -21.92 4.95
N ASP A 32 -22.44 -23.24 5.27
CA ASP A 32 -21.21 -24.08 5.29
C ASP A 32 -20.63 -24.40 3.90
N ALA A 33 -21.21 -23.85 2.83
CA ALA A 33 -20.82 -24.10 1.44
C ALA A 33 -19.64 -23.24 0.94
N THR A 34 -18.98 -22.51 1.82
CA THR A 34 -17.94 -21.51 1.45
C THR A 34 -16.74 -22.16 0.75
N ALA A 35 -16.34 -23.36 1.19
CA ALA A 35 -15.20 -24.07 0.62
C ALA A 35 -15.44 -24.48 -0.86
N ASP A 36 -16.59 -25.09 -1.14
CA ASP A 36 -16.94 -25.53 -2.51
C ASP A 36 -17.04 -24.32 -3.46
N TRP A 37 -17.56 -23.20 -2.98
CA TRP A 37 -17.63 -21.97 -3.76
C TRP A 37 -16.25 -21.40 -4.09
N ALA A 38 -15.33 -21.36 -3.13
CA ALA A 38 -13.99 -20.85 -3.34
C ALA A 38 -13.27 -21.56 -4.49
N ASP A 39 -13.42 -22.89 -4.56
CA ASP A 39 -12.83 -23.73 -5.62
C ASP A 39 -13.49 -23.53 -7.00
N GLN A 40 -14.74 -23.07 -7.04
CA GLN A 40 -15.47 -22.78 -8.27
C GLN A 40 -15.22 -21.36 -8.80
N LEU A 41 -14.82 -20.41 -7.94
CA LEU A 41 -14.65 -19.01 -8.33
C LEU A 41 -13.72 -18.77 -9.53
N PRO A 42 -12.59 -19.49 -9.72
CA PRO A 42 -11.77 -19.32 -10.92
C PRO A 42 -12.52 -19.60 -12.21
N TYR A 43 -13.48 -20.51 -12.20
CA TYR A 43 -14.31 -20.86 -13.37
C TYR A 43 -15.42 -19.84 -13.60
N THR A 44 -15.91 -19.20 -12.54
CA THR A 44 -16.87 -18.09 -12.62
C THR A 44 -16.20 -16.82 -13.17
N ILE A 45 -15.00 -16.50 -12.70
CA ILE A 45 -14.26 -15.30 -13.10
C ILE A 45 -13.67 -15.43 -14.51
N ILE A 46 -13.18 -16.64 -14.85
CA ILE A 46 -12.61 -17.01 -16.17
C ILE A 46 -13.47 -18.15 -16.78
N PRO A 47 -14.61 -17.81 -17.39
CA PRO A 47 -15.51 -18.80 -17.97
C PRO A 47 -15.02 -19.30 -19.34
N GLY A 48 -15.62 -20.40 -19.82
CA GLY A 48 -15.37 -20.95 -21.15
C GLY A 48 -14.15 -21.87 -21.23
N GLU A 49 -13.68 -22.13 -22.45
CA GLU A 49 -12.60 -23.08 -22.75
C GLU A 49 -11.34 -22.40 -23.36
N GLN A 50 -11.47 -21.16 -23.81
CA GLN A 50 -10.38 -20.44 -24.48
C GLN A 50 -9.73 -19.42 -23.56
N ALA A 51 -8.39 -19.41 -23.57
CA ALA A 51 -7.61 -18.41 -22.86
C ALA A 51 -7.78 -17.02 -23.48
N THR A 52 -7.87 -16.00 -22.65
CA THR A 52 -8.07 -14.60 -23.07
C THR A 52 -6.87 -13.72 -22.72
N TYR A 53 -6.21 -14.01 -21.62
CA TYR A 53 -5.16 -13.15 -21.03
C TYR A 53 -3.78 -13.80 -20.98
N ARG A 54 -3.70 -15.13 -21.11
CA ARG A 54 -2.48 -15.94 -21.05
C ARG A 54 -2.48 -17.02 -22.11
N GLU A 55 -1.43 -17.83 -22.15
CA GLU A 55 -1.26 -18.93 -23.11
C GLU A 55 -2.24 -20.08 -22.88
N SER A 56 -2.76 -20.20 -21.65
CA SER A 56 -3.62 -21.29 -21.23
C SER A 56 -4.69 -20.83 -20.26
N ILE A 57 -5.93 -21.28 -20.46
CA ILE A 57 -7.03 -21.01 -19.54
C ILE A 57 -6.79 -21.64 -18.15
N PHE A 58 -6.05 -22.74 -18.09
CA PHE A 58 -5.67 -23.37 -16.83
C PHE A 58 -4.72 -22.46 -16.04
N LEU A 59 -3.77 -21.82 -16.73
CA LEU A 59 -2.87 -20.84 -16.10
C LEU A 59 -3.64 -19.60 -15.63
N GLU A 60 -4.58 -19.09 -16.41
CA GLU A 60 -5.43 -17.97 -16.03
C GLU A 60 -6.21 -18.27 -14.75
N ARG A 61 -6.84 -19.45 -14.67
CA ARG A 61 -7.59 -19.90 -13.49
C ARG A 61 -6.69 -20.13 -12.29
N ALA A 62 -5.50 -20.67 -12.46
CA ALA A 62 -4.53 -20.83 -11.39
C ALA A 62 -4.09 -19.45 -10.82
N ILE A 63 -3.81 -18.47 -11.68
CA ILE A 63 -3.49 -17.10 -11.26
C ILE A 63 -4.65 -16.46 -10.50
N VAL A 64 -5.87 -16.62 -10.99
CA VAL A 64 -7.08 -16.11 -10.32
C VAL A 64 -7.29 -16.82 -8.98
N GLY A 65 -7.09 -18.14 -8.90
CA GLY A 65 -7.15 -18.90 -7.64
C GLY A 65 -6.18 -18.39 -6.59
N ALA A 66 -4.93 -18.12 -6.97
CA ALA A 66 -3.95 -17.52 -6.09
C ALA A 66 -4.39 -16.12 -5.60
N ARG A 67 -5.00 -15.29 -6.48
CA ARG A 67 -5.55 -13.98 -6.10
C ARG A 67 -6.74 -14.09 -5.16
N ILE A 68 -7.62 -15.08 -5.36
CA ILE A 68 -8.78 -15.34 -4.49
C ILE A 68 -8.27 -15.62 -3.07
N ARG A 69 -7.26 -16.48 -2.92
CA ARG A 69 -6.66 -16.75 -1.60
C ARG A 69 -6.16 -15.47 -0.91
N LEU A 70 -5.39 -14.67 -1.63
CA LEU A 70 -4.90 -13.38 -1.09
C LEU A 70 -6.05 -12.42 -0.78
N ALA A 71 -7.10 -12.40 -1.58
CA ALA A 71 -8.31 -11.59 -1.33
C ALA A 71 -9.10 -12.07 -0.10
N MET A 72 -9.00 -13.34 0.26
CA MET A 72 -9.53 -13.91 1.51
C MET A 72 -8.59 -13.73 2.72
N GLY A 73 -7.41 -13.11 2.53
CA GLY A 73 -6.39 -12.95 3.57
C GLY A 73 -5.52 -14.18 3.82
N LEU A 74 -5.62 -15.21 2.97
CA LEU A 74 -4.86 -16.45 3.07
C LEU A 74 -3.48 -16.34 2.40
N ASN A 75 -2.56 -17.22 2.79
CA ASN A 75 -1.26 -17.38 2.13
C ASN A 75 -1.42 -18.03 0.74
N LEU A 76 -0.44 -17.78 -0.14
CA LEU A 76 -0.30 -18.54 -1.38
C LEU A 76 0.00 -20.01 -1.04
N LEU A 77 -0.52 -20.90 -1.88
CA LEU A 77 -0.24 -22.33 -1.78
C LEU A 77 1.15 -22.65 -2.32
N PRO A 78 1.85 -23.64 -1.76
CA PRO A 78 3.05 -24.20 -2.35
C PRO A 78 2.78 -24.70 -3.78
N VAL A 79 3.71 -24.46 -4.70
CA VAL A 79 3.55 -24.83 -6.12
C VAL A 79 3.82 -26.32 -6.34
N ASP A 80 4.55 -26.93 -5.44
CA ASP A 80 5.02 -28.33 -5.47
C ASP A 80 4.10 -29.30 -4.72
N GLN A 81 3.02 -28.82 -4.12
CA GLN A 81 2.06 -29.66 -3.39
C GLN A 81 0.64 -29.49 -3.95
N PRO A 82 -0.11 -30.58 -4.11
CA PRO A 82 -1.52 -30.51 -4.49
C PRO A 82 -2.32 -29.92 -3.33
N SER A 83 -3.10 -28.88 -3.61
CA SER A 83 -3.88 -28.19 -2.60
C SER A 83 -5.07 -27.48 -3.22
N SER A 84 -6.17 -27.39 -2.47
CA SER A 84 -7.38 -26.70 -2.89
C SER A 84 -7.27 -25.19 -2.62
N ILE A 85 -7.95 -24.38 -3.41
CA ILE A 85 -8.03 -22.92 -3.17
C ILE A 85 -8.67 -22.66 -1.81
N SER A 86 -9.58 -23.52 -1.38
CA SER A 86 -10.30 -23.47 -0.11
C SER A 86 -9.48 -23.92 1.11
N ASP A 87 -8.27 -24.45 0.92
CA ASP A 87 -7.44 -24.88 2.06
C ASP A 87 -7.19 -23.72 3.03
N GLY A 88 -7.56 -23.90 4.30
CA GLY A 88 -7.47 -22.88 5.34
C GLY A 88 -8.61 -21.84 5.33
N ILE A 89 -9.66 -22.00 4.53
CA ILE A 89 -10.76 -21.01 4.44
C ILE A 89 -11.45 -20.77 5.78
N LYS A 90 -11.54 -21.78 6.66
CA LYS A 90 -12.10 -21.63 8.01
C LYS A 90 -11.36 -20.61 8.85
N GLU A 91 -10.08 -20.39 8.58
CA GLU A 91 -9.30 -19.32 9.24
C GLU A 91 -9.67 -17.96 8.68
N ALA A 92 -9.97 -17.86 7.37
CA ALA A 92 -10.42 -16.61 6.75
C ALA A 92 -11.79 -16.15 7.27
N GLU A 93 -12.63 -17.09 7.73
CA GLU A 93 -13.98 -16.81 8.27
C GLU A 93 -13.95 -16.18 9.67
N ARG A 94 -12.81 -16.23 10.37
CA ARG A 94 -12.69 -15.65 11.73
C ARG A 94 -12.58 -14.13 11.64
N PRO A 95 -13.48 -13.38 12.29
CA PRO A 95 -13.43 -11.92 12.28
C PRO A 95 -12.22 -11.35 13.03
N GLU A 96 -11.53 -12.15 13.85
CA GLU A 96 -10.32 -11.76 14.58
C GLU A 96 -9.03 -12.05 13.82
N LYS A 97 -9.11 -12.59 12.61
CA LYS A 97 -7.92 -12.93 11.84
C LYS A 97 -7.20 -11.67 11.34
N TYR A 98 -5.96 -11.51 11.78
CA TYR A 98 -5.04 -10.52 11.23
C TYR A 98 -4.25 -11.06 10.03
N TYR A 99 -3.60 -10.16 9.30
CA TYR A 99 -2.70 -10.56 8.24
C TYR A 99 -1.53 -11.40 8.77
N GLU A 100 -1.30 -12.53 8.15
CA GLU A 100 -0.03 -13.23 8.30
C GLU A 100 1.00 -12.66 7.30
N PRO A 101 2.23 -12.39 7.70
CA PRO A 101 3.28 -12.02 6.77
C PRO A 101 3.50 -13.11 5.69
N PRO A 102 3.93 -12.76 4.49
CA PRO A 102 4.11 -11.42 3.99
C PRO A 102 2.80 -10.78 3.51
N LEU A 103 2.70 -9.46 3.62
CA LEU A 103 1.53 -8.71 3.12
C LEU A 103 1.51 -8.61 1.60
N ILE A 104 2.65 -8.26 0.99
CA ILE A 104 2.82 -8.19 -0.46
C ILE A 104 3.35 -9.53 -0.96
N ASN A 105 2.69 -10.13 -1.93
CA ASN A 105 3.00 -11.47 -2.41
C ASN A 105 3.28 -11.47 -3.92
N ILE A 106 4.15 -12.38 -4.36
CA ILE A 106 4.40 -12.64 -5.77
C ILE A 106 3.78 -13.98 -6.15
N ILE A 107 2.82 -13.95 -7.07
CA ILE A 107 2.28 -15.13 -7.71
C ILE A 107 3.31 -15.59 -8.74
N LYS A 108 4.18 -16.52 -8.35
CA LYS A 108 5.39 -16.90 -9.10
C LYS A 108 5.09 -17.35 -10.54
N PHE A 109 4.02 -18.10 -10.77
CA PHE A 109 3.60 -18.56 -12.11
C PHE A 109 2.90 -17.48 -12.95
N ALA A 110 2.54 -16.33 -12.34
CA ALA A 110 2.10 -15.13 -13.07
C ALA A 110 3.27 -14.20 -13.44
N CYS A 111 4.44 -14.39 -12.84
CA CYS A 111 5.61 -13.57 -13.09
C CYS A 111 6.25 -13.93 -14.44
N HIS A 112 6.45 -12.90 -15.28
CA HIS A 112 6.98 -13.06 -16.63
C HIS A 112 8.51 -13.00 -16.71
N ALA A 113 9.22 -13.13 -15.58
CA ALA A 113 10.68 -13.06 -15.48
C ALA A 113 11.25 -11.88 -16.31
N CYS A 114 10.70 -10.69 -16.08
CA CYS A 114 11.11 -9.49 -16.81
C CYS A 114 12.63 -9.28 -16.69
N PRO A 115 13.28 -8.79 -17.78
CA PRO A 115 14.72 -8.56 -17.76
C PRO A 115 15.11 -7.58 -16.65
N GLU A 116 16.26 -7.83 -16.06
CA GLU A 116 16.86 -6.90 -15.11
C GLU A 116 17.37 -5.65 -15.81
N ASN A 117 17.66 -4.61 -15.00
CA ASN A 117 18.22 -3.35 -15.48
C ASN A 117 19.41 -3.61 -16.42
N SER A 118 19.27 -3.24 -17.68
CA SER A 118 20.28 -3.42 -18.72
C SER A 118 20.07 -2.48 -19.89
N TYR A 119 21.15 -2.20 -20.62
CA TYR A 119 21.08 -1.53 -21.92
C TYR A 119 21.35 -2.55 -23.01
N VAL A 120 20.48 -2.59 -24.02
CA VAL A 120 20.61 -3.52 -25.16
C VAL A 120 20.50 -2.79 -26.47
N VAL A 121 21.14 -3.32 -27.49
CA VAL A 121 21.09 -2.76 -28.84
C VAL A 121 19.96 -3.40 -29.63
N SER A 122 19.04 -2.58 -30.12
CA SER A 122 17.90 -3.01 -30.94
C SER A 122 18.30 -3.17 -32.42
N ASN A 123 17.37 -3.68 -33.24
CA ASN A 123 17.55 -3.84 -34.69
C ASN A 123 17.68 -2.51 -35.44
N GLN A 124 17.45 -1.37 -34.81
CA GLN A 124 17.60 -0.04 -35.42
C GLN A 124 19.07 0.42 -35.53
N CYS A 125 20.03 -0.34 -34.97
CA CYS A 125 21.44 0.00 -35.05
C CYS A 125 21.93 -0.05 -36.49
N GLN A 126 22.47 1.08 -37.00
CA GLN A 126 22.96 1.23 -38.37
C GLN A 126 24.47 0.99 -38.48
N GLY A 127 25.18 0.64 -37.39
CA GLY A 127 26.64 0.45 -37.46
C GLY A 127 27.39 1.69 -37.92
N CYS A 128 26.96 2.87 -37.50
CA CYS A 128 27.48 4.16 -37.97
C CYS A 128 28.99 4.29 -37.80
N LEU A 129 29.68 4.92 -38.75
CA LEU A 129 31.14 5.03 -38.78
C LEU A 129 31.73 5.77 -37.56
N ALA A 130 31.03 6.76 -37.05
CA ALA A 130 31.50 7.56 -35.92
C ALA A 130 31.47 6.82 -34.56
N HIS A 131 30.70 5.74 -34.46
CA HIS A 131 30.55 4.91 -33.23
C HIS A 131 30.36 5.71 -31.94
N PRO A 132 29.49 6.74 -31.86
CA PRO A 132 29.40 7.62 -30.70
C PRO A 132 29.11 6.86 -29.40
N CYS A 133 28.33 5.78 -29.45
CA CYS A 133 28.04 4.94 -28.30
C CYS A 133 29.29 4.26 -27.70
N ARG A 134 30.24 3.82 -28.56
CA ARG A 134 31.50 3.24 -28.10
C ARG A 134 32.43 4.30 -27.50
N GLU A 135 32.58 5.43 -28.22
CA GLU A 135 33.50 6.50 -27.82
C GLU A 135 33.08 7.15 -26.47
N ILE A 136 31.78 7.25 -26.17
CA ILE A 136 31.30 7.82 -24.91
C ILE A 136 31.35 6.82 -23.72
N CYS A 137 31.57 5.53 -23.99
CA CYS A 137 31.49 4.51 -22.93
C CYS A 137 32.72 4.55 -22.01
N PRO A 138 32.59 4.94 -20.74
CA PRO A 138 33.74 5.09 -19.83
C PRO A 138 34.38 3.75 -19.44
N LYS A 139 33.71 2.63 -19.70
CA LYS A 139 34.16 1.27 -19.37
C LYS A 139 34.56 0.45 -20.60
N GLY A 140 34.48 1.03 -21.82
CA GLY A 140 34.77 0.31 -23.04
C GLY A 140 33.88 -0.94 -23.23
N ALA A 141 32.66 -0.92 -22.70
CA ALA A 141 31.73 -2.06 -22.72
C ALA A 141 31.07 -2.26 -24.10
N ILE A 142 31.37 -1.44 -25.13
CA ILE A 142 30.70 -1.51 -26.42
C ILE A 142 31.68 -1.93 -27.48
N SER A 143 31.38 -3.03 -28.13
CA SER A 143 32.08 -3.56 -29.31
C SER A 143 31.15 -3.59 -30.51
N PHE A 144 31.69 -3.88 -31.69
CA PHE A 144 30.93 -4.04 -32.94
C PHE A 144 31.13 -5.46 -33.48
N VAL A 145 30.04 -6.14 -33.74
CA VAL A 145 29.99 -7.47 -34.34
C VAL A 145 29.02 -7.40 -35.53
N ASN A 146 29.47 -7.82 -36.72
CA ASN A 146 28.67 -7.79 -37.94
C ASN A 146 28.01 -6.41 -38.18
N HIS A 147 28.77 -5.35 -38.09
CA HIS A 147 28.34 -3.96 -38.28
C HIS A 147 27.28 -3.47 -37.28
N ARG A 148 27.09 -4.16 -36.15
CA ARG A 148 26.16 -3.74 -35.09
C ARG A 148 26.87 -3.60 -33.75
N ALA A 149 26.50 -2.60 -33.00
CA ALA A 149 26.97 -2.45 -31.65
C ALA A 149 26.49 -3.63 -30.76
N PHE A 150 27.37 -4.05 -29.86
CA PHE A 150 27.10 -5.04 -28.83
C PHE A 150 27.55 -4.47 -27.49
N ILE A 151 26.72 -4.62 -26.44
CA ILE A 151 27.04 -4.15 -25.11
C ILE A 151 27.36 -5.36 -24.24
N ASP A 152 28.59 -5.42 -23.75
CA ASP A 152 29.07 -6.38 -22.79
C ASP A 152 28.43 -6.04 -21.42
N GLN A 153 27.50 -6.88 -20.95
CA GLN A 153 26.73 -6.63 -19.73
C GLN A 153 27.57 -6.75 -18.46
N GLU A 154 28.69 -7.49 -18.49
CA GLU A 154 29.60 -7.63 -17.36
C GLU A 154 30.43 -6.36 -17.14
N LYS A 155 30.83 -5.71 -18.23
CA LYS A 155 31.56 -4.43 -18.19
C LYS A 155 30.65 -3.21 -18.04
N CYS A 156 29.37 -3.35 -18.42
CA CYS A 156 28.43 -2.24 -18.44
C CYS A 156 28.02 -1.79 -17.05
N ILE A 157 28.35 -0.54 -16.71
CA ILE A 157 27.92 0.10 -15.44
C ILE A 157 26.52 0.73 -15.52
N LYS A 158 25.78 0.48 -16.58
CA LYS A 158 24.38 0.91 -16.76
C LYS A 158 24.16 2.43 -16.68
N CYS A 159 25.15 3.25 -17.07
CA CYS A 159 25.12 4.72 -16.95
C CYS A 159 24.25 5.44 -17.99
N GLY A 160 23.78 4.76 -19.04
CA GLY A 160 22.87 5.31 -20.04
C GLY A 160 23.48 6.21 -21.12
N ARG A 161 24.73 6.70 -20.98
CA ARG A 161 25.35 7.64 -21.91
C ARG A 161 25.33 7.20 -23.38
N CYS A 162 25.49 5.90 -23.63
CA CYS A 162 25.44 5.34 -24.97
C CYS A 162 24.06 5.46 -25.64
N ALA A 163 22.98 5.40 -24.84
CA ALA A 163 21.62 5.60 -25.33
C ALA A 163 21.37 7.06 -25.70
N GLU A 164 21.88 8.00 -24.88
CA GLU A 164 21.69 9.45 -25.06
C GLU A 164 22.36 9.94 -26.36
N VAL A 165 23.53 9.40 -26.71
CA VAL A 165 24.29 9.84 -27.90
C VAL A 165 23.94 9.08 -29.18
N CYS A 166 23.06 8.07 -29.11
CA CYS A 166 22.70 7.28 -30.28
C CYS A 166 21.71 8.04 -31.18
N PRO A 167 22.11 8.49 -32.40
CA PRO A 167 21.22 9.27 -33.27
C PRO A 167 20.03 8.47 -33.81
N TYR A 168 20.07 7.13 -33.70
CA TYR A 168 19.04 6.22 -34.18
C TYR A 168 18.15 5.70 -33.01
N SER A 169 18.37 6.15 -31.79
CA SER A 169 17.69 5.61 -30.59
C SER A 169 17.73 4.07 -30.55
N ALA A 170 18.83 3.48 -31.04
CA ALA A 170 18.96 2.04 -31.19
C ALA A 170 19.34 1.33 -29.87
N ILE A 171 19.73 2.07 -28.84
CA ILE A 171 20.10 1.51 -27.53
C ILE A 171 18.92 1.72 -26.59
N ILE A 172 18.38 0.61 -26.12
CA ILE A 172 17.15 0.58 -25.32
C ILE A 172 17.51 0.22 -23.89
N HIS A 173 17.01 1.01 -22.94
CA HIS A 173 17.02 0.65 -21.54
C HIS A 173 15.92 -0.38 -21.27
N ARG A 174 16.28 -1.50 -20.66
CA ARG A 174 15.34 -2.49 -20.13
C ARG A 174 15.38 -2.44 -18.61
N ASP A 175 14.22 -2.54 -18.01
CA ASP A 175 14.13 -2.59 -16.56
C ASP A 175 12.91 -3.43 -16.16
N ARG A 176 13.01 -4.12 -15.03
CA ARG A 176 11.90 -4.83 -14.43
C ARG A 176 10.97 -3.83 -13.78
N PRO A 177 9.72 -3.65 -14.25
CA PRO A 177 8.85 -2.56 -13.77
C PRO A 177 8.59 -2.57 -12.25
N CYS A 178 8.45 -3.75 -11.63
CA CYS A 178 8.26 -3.86 -10.19
C CYS A 178 9.53 -3.48 -9.40
N ALA A 179 10.71 -3.83 -9.89
CA ALA A 179 11.99 -3.46 -9.26
C ALA A 179 12.31 -1.98 -9.47
N ALA A 180 12.06 -1.45 -10.67
CA ALA A 180 12.22 -0.03 -10.99
C ALA A 180 11.30 0.87 -10.15
N ALA A 181 10.11 0.39 -9.79
CA ALA A 181 9.18 1.11 -8.92
C ALA A 181 9.45 0.92 -7.43
N CYS A 182 10.40 0.04 -7.07
CA CYS A 182 10.69 -0.27 -5.68
C CYS A 182 11.75 0.68 -5.13
N GLY A 183 11.32 1.77 -4.51
CA GLY A 183 12.25 2.70 -3.88
C GLY A 183 13.02 2.12 -2.68
N MET A 184 12.68 0.92 -2.19
CA MET A 184 13.50 0.18 -1.22
C MET A 184 14.57 -0.69 -1.87
N HIS A 185 14.55 -0.83 -3.22
CA HIS A 185 15.47 -1.70 -3.98
C HIS A 185 15.56 -3.13 -3.38
N CYS A 186 14.43 -3.66 -2.93
CA CYS A 186 14.32 -4.96 -2.28
C CYS A 186 13.71 -6.04 -3.19
N ILE A 187 13.65 -5.81 -4.52
CA ILE A 187 13.14 -6.78 -5.48
C ILE A 187 14.28 -7.26 -6.38
N GLY A 188 14.67 -8.49 -6.17
CA GLY A 188 15.66 -9.21 -6.96
C GLY A 188 15.04 -10.24 -7.90
N SER A 189 15.83 -11.26 -8.24
CA SER A 189 15.45 -12.42 -9.04
C SER A 189 15.67 -13.71 -8.26
N ASP A 190 14.72 -14.64 -8.38
CA ASP A 190 14.96 -16.03 -7.98
C ASP A 190 15.78 -16.79 -9.05
N GLU A 191 16.08 -18.07 -8.81
CA GLU A 191 16.86 -18.93 -9.72
C GLU A 191 16.25 -19.08 -11.12
N GLN A 192 14.93 -18.87 -11.26
CA GLN A 192 14.23 -18.90 -12.54
C GLN A 192 14.10 -17.52 -13.17
N GLY A 193 14.76 -16.49 -12.62
CA GLY A 193 14.71 -15.12 -13.09
C GLY A 193 13.40 -14.39 -12.77
N ARG A 194 12.49 -14.98 -11.95
CA ARG A 194 11.25 -14.35 -11.53
C ARG A 194 11.53 -13.38 -10.40
N ALA A 195 10.65 -12.38 -10.22
CA ALA A 195 10.78 -11.43 -9.13
C ALA A 195 10.80 -12.15 -7.77
N ASP A 196 11.63 -11.65 -6.87
CA ASP A 196 11.73 -12.07 -5.48
C ASP A 196 11.88 -10.88 -4.55
N ILE A 197 11.16 -10.87 -3.43
CA ILE A 197 11.11 -9.74 -2.50
C ILE A 197 11.91 -10.10 -1.23
N ASP A 198 12.89 -9.25 -0.92
CA ASP A 198 13.52 -9.22 0.40
C ASP A 198 12.55 -8.54 1.39
N TYR A 199 11.86 -9.36 2.17
CA TYR A 199 10.82 -8.91 3.10
C TYR A 199 11.37 -8.16 4.31
N ASP A 200 12.61 -8.38 4.69
CA ASP A 200 13.26 -7.65 5.79
C ASP A 200 13.43 -6.18 5.45
N ARG A 201 13.65 -5.88 4.17
CA ARG A 201 13.77 -4.52 3.65
C ARG A 201 12.44 -3.93 3.23
N CYS A 202 11.47 -4.74 2.83
CA CYS A 202 10.19 -4.30 2.31
C CYS A 202 9.41 -3.47 3.35
N VAL A 203 8.82 -2.35 2.91
CA VAL A 203 7.96 -1.48 3.72
C VAL A 203 6.49 -1.53 3.27
N SER A 204 6.12 -2.51 2.48
CA SER A 204 4.76 -2.79 2.00
C SER A 204 4.06 -1.58 1.33
N CYS A 205 4.81 -0.67 0.70
CA CYS A 205 4.25 0.53 0.06
C CYS A 205 3.34 0.24 -1.14
N GLY A 206 3.41 -0.97 -1.74
CA GLY A 206 2.55 -1.41 -2.84
C GLY A 206 2.88 -0.83 -4.21
N GLN A 207 3.97 -0.06 -4.39
CA GLN A 207 4.32 0.49 -5.70
C GLN A 207 4.65 -0.60 -6.74
N CYS A 208 5.24 -1.70 -6.31
CA CYS A 208 5.49 -2.86 -7.18
C CYS A 208 4.20 -3.50 -7.70
N LEU A 209 3.13 -3.52 -6.89
CA LEU A 209 1.82 -4.05 -7.27
C LEU A 209 1.22 -3.26 -8.44
N VAL A 210 1.27 -1.93 -8.35
CA VAL A 210 0.71 -1.04 -9.38
C VAL A 210 1.49 -1.07 -10.68
N ASN A 211 2.81 -1.24 -10.57
CA ASN A 211 3.72 -1.17 -11.71
C ASN A 211 3.96 -2.52 -12.41
N CYS A 212 3.43 -3.63 -11.87
CA CYS A 212 3.54 -4.93 -12.52
C CYS A 212 2.49 -5.08 -13.66
N PRO A 213 2.87 -5.01 -14.95
CA PRO A 213 1.91 -5.08 -16.05
C PRO A 213 1.31 -6.48 -16.21
N PHE A 214 1.93 -7.49 -15.64
CA PHE A 214 1.46 -8.89 -15.65
C PHE A 214 0.56 -9.22 -14.46
N GLY A 215 0.43 -8.29 -13.51
CA GLY A 215 -0.36 -8.53 -12.30
C GLY A 215 0.17 -9.69 -11.44
N ALA A 216 1.47 -9.97 -11.50
CA ALA A 216 2.06 -11.04 -10.69
C ALA A 216 2.16 -10.68 -9.20
N ILE A 217 2.01 -9.41 -8.84
CA ILE A 217 2.10 -8.95 -7.45
C ILE A 217 0.71 -8.60 -6.95
N ALA A 218 0.40 -9.06 -5.74
CA ALA A 218 -0.86 -8.76 -5.05
C ALA A 218 -0.62 -8.63 -3.56
N ASP A 219 -1.44 -7.86 -2.88
CA ASP A 219 -1.49 -7.77 -1.42
C ASP A 219 -2.65 -8.58 -0.86
N LYS A 220 -2.54 -8.93 0.41
CA LYS A 220 -3.64 -9.58 1.13
C LYS A 220 -4.74 -8.59 1.44
N SER A 221 -5.99 -9.06 1.38
CA SER A 221 -7.18 -8.29 1.73
C SER A 221 -7.81 -8.79 3.03
N GLN A 222 -8.63 -7.94 3.64
CA GLN A 222 -9.46 -8.28 4.79
C GLN A 222 -10.96 -8.18 4.49
N ILE A 223 -11.35 -8.21 3.21
CA ILE A 223 -12.77 -8.16 2.81
C ILE A 223 -13.58 -9.23 3.53
N PHE A 224 -13.03 -10.46 3.55
CA PHE A 224 -13.73 -11.62 4.11
C PHE A 224 -13.97 -11.45 5.62
N GLN A 225 -12.94 -11.02 6.35
CA GLN A 225 -13.00 -10.80 7.80
C GLN A 225 -13.96 -9.66 8.18
N VAL A 226 -13.92 -8.54 7.44
CA VAL A 226 -14.84 -7.41 7.64
C VAL A 226 -16.29 -7.84 7.44
N ILE A 227 -16.58 -8.58 6.37
CA ILE A 227 -17.94 -9.06 6.11
C ILE A 227 -18.37 -10.09 7.18
N SER A 228 -17.45 -10.96 7.62
CA SER A 228 -17.72 -11.90 8.72
C SER A 228 -18.06 -11.17 10.02
N ALA A 229 -17.34 -10.10 10.36
CA ALA A 229 -17.64 -9.25 11.50
C ALA A 229 -19.01 -8.58 11.38
N ILE A 230 -19.35 -8.04 10.20
CA ILE A 230 -20.69 -7.47 9.94
C ILE A 230 -21.78 -8.53 10.13
N LYS A 231 -21.60 -9.73 9.61
CA LYS A 231 -22.58 -10.83 9.71
C LYS A 231 -22.72 -11.37 11.14
N SER A 232 -21.69 -11.30 11.96
CA SER A 232 -21.77 -11.67 13.37
C SER A 232 -22.60 -10.70 14.22
N GLY A 233 -23.03 -9.58 13.64
CA GLY A 233 -23.79 -8.52 14.33
C GLY A 233 -22.90 -7.55 15.11
N ALA A 234 -21.59 -7.56 14.89
CA ALA A 234 -20.69 -6.58 15.50
C ALA A 234 -21.01 -5.17 14.97
N GLU A 235 -20.87 -4.17 15.82
CA GLU A 235 -20.83 -2.77 15.37
C GLU A 235 -19.55 -2.56 14.57
N VAL A 236 -19.67 -2.19 13.29
CA VAL A 236 -18.52 -1.98 12.40
C VAL A 236 -18.52 -0.54 11.89
N ILE A 237 -17.47 0.22 12.21
CA ILE A 237 -17.35 1.63 11.84
C ILE A 237 -16.22 1.82 10.85
N ALA A 238 -16.50 2.52 9.75
CA ALA A 238 -15.51 2.86 8.75
C ALA A 238 -14.83 4.21 9.07
N ALA A 239 -13.50 4.22 9.20
CA ALA A 239 -12.66 5.40 9.23
C ALA A 239 -12.11 5.65 7.82
N VAL A 240 -12.64 6.63 7.09
CA VAL A 240 -12.39 6.83 5.66
C VAL A 240 -11.36 7.94 5.43
N ALA A 241 -10.27 7.60 4.73
CA ALA A 241 -9.22 8.57 4.37
C ALA A 241 -9.74 9.65 3.41
N PRO A 242 -9.33 10.92 3.53
CA PRO A 242 -9.83 12.02 2.69
C PRO A 242 -9.52 11.84 1.19
N ALA A 243 -8.61 10.92 0.84
CA ALA A 243 -8.36 10.50 -0.54
C ALA A 243 -9.55 9.77 -1.21
N PHE A 244 -10.64 9.47 -0.47
CA PHE A 244 -11.85 8.82 -1.01
C PHE A 244 -12.53 9.65 -2.09
N VAL A 245 -12.31 10.95 -2.08
CA VAL A 245 -13.00 11.91 -2.94
C VAL A 245 -12.79 11.57 -4.41
N GLY A 246 -13.90 11.20 -5.07
CA GLY A 246 -13.92 10.85 -6.48
C GLY A 246 -13.56 9.40 -6.82
N GLN A 247 -13.17 8.59 -5.87
CA GLN A 247 -12.76 7.19 -6.14
C GLN A 247 -13.92 6.34 -6.68
N TYR A 248 -15.13 6.56 -6.22
CA TYR A 248 -16.33 5.83 -6.64
C TYR A 248 -17.18 6.60 -7.69
N GLY A 249 -16.61 7.63 -8.28
CA GLY A 249 -17.30 8.57 -9.16
C GLY A 249 -17.83 9.81 -8.42
N GLY A 250 -18.31 10.80 -9.19
CA GLY A 250 -18.83 12.04 -8.62
C GLY A 250 -17.75 12.95 -8.02
N ARG A 251 -18.16 13.80 -7.07
CA ARG A 251 -17.31 14.84 -6.44
C ARG A 251 -17.05 14.61 -4.96
N GLY A 252 -17.10 13.35 -4.48
CA GLY A 252 -16.93 13.00 -3.08
C GLY A 252 -18.11 13.52 -2.24
N ASP A 253 -19.27 12.94 -2.48
CA ASP A 253 -20.48 13.21 -1.73
C ASP A 253 -20.51 12.35 -0.47
N VAL A 254 -20.45 12.98 0.69
CA VAL A 254 -20.41 12.29 1.99
C VAL A 254 -21.72 11.59 2.30
N GLY A 255 -22.86 12.17 1.92
CA GLY A 255 -24.15 11.52 2.11
C GLY A 255 -24.26 10.21 1.34
N LYS A 256 -23.82 10.20 0.07
CA LYS A 256 -23.74 8.98 -0.74
C LYS A 256 -22.72 7.98 -0.17
N LEU A 257 -21.62 8.46 0.38
CA LEU A 257 -20.62 7.61 1.04
C LEU A 257 -21.25 6.89 2.24
N ARG A 258 -21.93 7.61 3.13
CA ARG A 258 -22.60 7.04 4.29
C ARG A 258 -23.67 6.03 3.91
N GLU A 259 -24.49 6.36 2.89
CA GLU A 259 -25.50 5.42 2.40
C GLU A 259 -24.87 4.16 1.78
N THR A 260 -23.78 4.31 1.04
CA THR A 260 -23.01 3.18 0.51
C THR A 260 -22.57 2.25 1.63
N PHE A 261 -21.87 2.78 2.65
CA PHE A 261 -21.36 1.97 3.74
C PHE A 261 -22.47 1.33 4.58
N LYS A 262 -23.60 2.01 4.75
CA LYS A 262 -24.79 1.44 5.38
C LYS A 262 -25.32 0.23 4.60
N ILE A 263 -25.40 0.32 3.26
CA ILE A 263 -25.82 -0.82 2.41
C ILE A 263 -24.82 -1.97 2.52
N LEU A 264 -23.51 -1.68 2.64
CA LEU A 264 -22.47 -2.66 2.87
C LEU A 264 -22.52 -3.30 4.27
N GLY A 265 -23.36 -2.79 5.18
CA GLY A 265 -23.55 -3.32 6.52
C GLY A 265 -22.76 -2.64 7.63
N PHE A 266 -22.09 -1.52 7.34
CA PHE A 266 -21.41 -0.74 8.38
C PHE A 266 -22.41 0.06 9.21
N SER A 267 -22.11 0.19 10.51
CA SER A 267 -22.93 0.93 11.47
C SER A 267 -22.67 2.45 11.42
N GLY A 268 -21.47 2.86 11.03
CA GLY A 268 -21.06 4.27 10.96
C GLY A 268 -19.91 4.53 9.99
N VAL A 269 -19.76 5.81 9.64
CA VAL A 269 -18.66 6.29 8.77
C VAL A 269 -18.14 7.61 9.28
N GLU A 270 -16.84 7.71 9.55
CA GLU A 270 -16.18 8.92 9.98
C GLU A 270 -14.96 9.26 9.10
N GLU A 271 -14.60 10.55 9.01
CA GLU A 271 -13.45 10.97 8.21
C GLU A 271 -12.12 10.92 9.01
N VAL A 272 -11.11 10.31 8.45
CA VAL A 272 -9.76 10.25 9.04
C VAL A 272 -9.08 11.63 9.09
N ALA A 273 -9.62 12.62 8.41
CA ALA A 273 -9.16 13.98 8.50
C ALA A 273 -9.28 14.58 9.92
N ILE A 274 -10.15 14.02 10.79
CA ILE A 274 -10.19 14.36 12.22
C ILE A 274 -8.85 14.01 12.88
N GLY A 275 -8.40 12.76 12.73
CA GLY A 275 -7.11 12.34 13.26
C GLY A 275 -5.92 13.04 12.58
N ALA A 276 -6.09 13.52 11.33
CA ALA A 276 -5.08 14.33 10.68
C ALA A 276 -4.91 15.70 11.34
N ASP A 277 -5.99 16.34 11.78
CA ASP A 277 -5.92 17.56 12.57
C ASP A 277 -5.21 17.32 13.91
N LEU A 278 -5.56 16.23 14.61
CA LEU A 278 -4.92 15.89 15.89
C LEU A 278 -3.43 15.58 15.73
N CYS A 279 -3.06 14.84 14.68
CA CYS A 279 -1.67 14.58 14.29
C CYS A 279 -0.92 15.90 14.01
N THR A 280 -1.54 16.81 13.26
CA THR A 280 -0.96 18.14 12.96
C THR A 280 -0.65 18.91 14.22
N ILE A 281 -1.57 18.94 15.19
CA ILE A 281 -1.38 19.65 16.46
C ILE A 281 -0.21 19.05 17.24
N GLN A 282 -0.14 17.72 17.32
CA GLN A 282 0.95 17.01 17.98
C GLN A 282 2.29 17.30 17.28
N GLU A 283 2.38 17.11 15.96
CA GLU A 283 3.62 17.39 15.21
C GLU A 283 4.05 18.87 15.32
N ALA A 284 3.09 19.80 15.38
CA ALA A 284 3.40 21.21 15.58
C ALA A 284 3.97 21.50 16.98
N GLN A 285 3.46 20.85 18.01
CA GLN A 285 3.99 20.97 19.38
C GLN A 285 5.38 20.36 19.48
N ASP A 286 5.56 19.13 18.97
CA ASP A 286 6.86 18.46 18.94
C ASP A 286 7.91 19.29 18.18
N PHE A 287 7.54 19.87 17.03
CA PHE A 287 8.43 20.73 16.27
C PHE A 287 8.85 21.97 17.05
N LEU A 288 7.92 22.62 17.76
CA LEU A 288 8.20 23.80 18.57
C LEU A 288 9.12 23.51 19.77
N GLU A 289 9.01 22.31 20.35
CA GLU A 289 9.77 21.89 21.53
C GLU A 289 11.14 21.30 21.21
N GLU A 290 11.31 20.76 20.00
CA GLU A 290 12.49 19.96 19.68
C GLU A 290 13.40 20.60 18.63
N VAL A 291 12.85 21.38 17.69
CA VAL A 291 13.62 21.93 16.57
C VAL A 291 13.89 23.44 16.75
N PRO A 292 15.13 23.92 16.62
CA PRO A 292 16.37 23.18 16.30
C PRO A 292 17.19 22.71 17.52
N GLU A 293 16.72 22.98 18.75
CA GLU A 293 17.54 22.85 19.96
C GLU A 293 17.95 21.42 20.29
N LYS A 294 17.04 20.46 20.08
CA LYS A 294 17.28 19.03 20.32
C LYS A 294 17.52 18.27 19.03
N LEU A 295 16.75 18.58 17.99
CA LEU A 295 16.81 17.93 16.69
C LEU A 295 17.24 18.92 15.61
N PRO A 296 18.18 18.55 14.73
CA PRO A 296 18.63 19.42 13.64
C PRO A 296 17.53 19.68 12.60
N PHE A 297 16.58 18.78 12.46
CA PHE A 297 15.39 18.85 11.61
C PHE A 297 14.35 17.85 12.11
N MET A 298 13.09 17.97 11.68
CA MET A 298 12.05 16.97 11.97
C MET A 298 11.40 16.47 10.68
N GLY A 299 11.28 15.14 10.55
CA GLY A 299 10.53 14.47 9.49
C GLY A 299 9.13 14.12 9.94
N THR A 300 8.12 14.30 9.08
CA THR A 300 6.73 13.92 9.38
C THR A 300 6.56 12.41 9.50
N SER A 301 5.59 11.93 10.26
CA SER A 301 5.35 10.49 10.54
C SER A 301 4.18 9.88 9.78
N CYS A 302 3.29 10.67 9.19
CA CYS A 302 1.99 10.23 8.67
C CYS A 302 2.04 9.15 7.57
N CYS A 303 3.14 9.08 6.78
CA CYS A 303 3.36 8.03 5.79
C CYS A 303 4.18 6.88 6.37
N PRO A 304 3.56 5.70 6.69
CA PRO A 304 4.26 4.61 7.37
C PRO A 304 5.38 3.98 6.53
N ALA A 305 5.28 4.03 5.20
CA ALA A 305 6.34 3.53 4.32
C ALA A 305 7.57 4.44 4.31
N TRP A 306 7.38 5.75 4.32
CA TRP A 306 8.45 6.74 4.47
C TRP A 306 9.13 6.62 5.84
N ALA A 307 8.34 6.68 6.91
CA ALA A 307 8.87 6.59 8.28
C ALA A 307 9.63 5.27 8.52
N SER A 308 9.12 4.15 7.98
CA SER A 308 9.81 2.86 8.07
C SER A 308 11.10 2.82 7.26
N MET A 309 11.13 3.41 6.06
CA MET A 309 12.35 3.51 5.26
C MET A 309 13.40 4.34 5.99
N ALA A 310 13.01 5.51 6.50
CA ALA A 310 13.92 6.39 7.22
C ALA A 310 14.53 5.69 8.46
N LYS A 311 13.71 5.04 9.27
CA LYS A 311 14.17 4.31 10.46
C LYS A 311 15.03 3.07 10.14
N LYS A 312 14.74 2.37 9.04
CA LYS A 312 15.53 1.20 8.60
C LYS A 312 16.88 1.58 7.99
N GLU A 313 16.94 2.62 7.16
CA GLU A 313 18.16 2.99 6.43
C GLU A 313 19.03 4.01 7.15
N PHE A 314 18.44 4.75 8.10
CA PHE A 314 19.13 5.80 8.88
C PHE A 314 18.84 5.63 10.39
N PRO A 315 19.20 4.49 11.00
CA PRO A 315 18.85 4.20 12.39
C PRO A 315 19.43 5.22 13.37
N ASP A 316 20.64 5.75 13.10
CA ASP A 316 21.28 6.78 13.93
C ASP A 316 20.56 8.14 13.92
N ASN A 317 19.63 8.34 13.00
CA ASN A 317 18.83 9.55 12.87
C ASN A 317 17.32 9.26 12.95
N ALA A 318 16.95 8.09 13.48
CA ALA A 318 15.55 7.67 13.59
C ALA A 318 14.72 8.61 14.47
N GLU A 319 15.34 9.23 15.44
CA GLU A 319 14.75 10.23 16.35
C GLU A 319 14.30 11.50 15.63
N CYS A 320 14.92 11.86 14.48
CA CYS A 320 14.49 12.99 13.68
C CYS A 320 13.15 12.75 12.96
N ILE A 321 12.62 11.51 12.96
CA ILE A 321 11.28 11.22 12.42
C ILE A 321 10.28 11.32 13.56
N SER A 322 9.31 12.23 13.42
CA SER A 322 8.26 12.47 14.40
C SER A 322 7.67 11.16 14.96
N MET A 323 7.47 11.13 16.26
CA MET A 323 6.80 10.03 16.95
C MET A 323 5.29 10.24 17.09
N ALA A 324 4.75 11.31 16.50
CA ALA A 324 3.31 11.57 16.47
C ALA A 324 2.56 10.39 15.87
N LEU A 325 1.44 10.05 16.49
CA LEU A 325 0.57 8.99 15.97
C LEU A 325 -0.04 9.41 14.64
N THR A 326 -0.13 8.46 13.71
CA THR A 326 -0.67 8.77 12.38
C THR A 326 -2.18 9.10 12.43
N PRO A 327 -2.71 9.82 11.43
CA PRO A 327 -4.13 10.11 11.33
C PRO A 327 -5.04 8.89 11.48
N MET A 328 -4.63 7.75 10.92
CA MET A 328 -5.36 6.48 11.04
C MET A 328 -5.47 6.05 12.51
N THR A 329 -4.35 6.04 13.22
CA THR A 329 -4.28 5.61 14.62
C THR A 329 -5.07 6.55 15.54
N LEU A 330 -4.90 7.88 15.38
CA LEU A 330 -5.62 8.85 16.20
C LEU A 330 -7.14 8.81 15.97
N THR A 331 -7.57 8.65 14.71
CA THR A 331 -9.01 8.48 14.43
C THR A 331 -9.54 7.19 15.03
N ALA A 332 -8.79 6.09 14.94
CA ALA A 332 -9.24 4.82 15.48
C ALA A 332 -9.33 4.85 17.02
N ARG A 333 -8.36 5.46 17.71
CA ARG A 333 -8.41 5.65 19.17
C ARG A 333 -9.57 6.53 19.58
N TRP A 334 -9.81 7.63 18.85
CA TRP A 334 -10.96 8.49 19.07
C TRP A 334 -12.30 7.75 18.90
N LEU A 335 -12.42 6.89 17.88
CA LEU A 335 -13.60 6.05 17.68
C LEU A 335 -13.73 4.98 18.78
N ARG A 336 -12.62 4.37 19.20
CA ARG A 336 -12.60 3.36 20.27
C ARG A 336 -13.08 3.92 21.58
N GLU A 337 -12.74 5.18 21.90
CA GLU A 337 -13.22 5.85 23.11
C GLU A 337 -14.75 6.01 23.12
N GLN A 338 -15.33 6.31 21.95
CA GLN A 338 -16.78 6.51 21.82
C GLN A 338 -17.55 5.19 21.65
N HIS A 339 -16.92 4.20 21.02
CA HIS A 339 -17.48 2.90 20.66
C HIS A 339 -16.53 1.77 21.11
N PRO A 340 -16.46 1.45 22.39
CA PRO A 340 -15.45 0.52 22.95
C PRO A 340 -15.45 -0.86 22.30
N ASP A 341 -16.62 -1.39 21.93
CA ASP A 341 -16.80 -2.73 21.38
C ASP A 341 -16.86 -2.77 19.83
N ALA A 342 -16.86 -1.61 19.17
CA ALA A 342 -16.97 -1.55 17.71
C ALA A 342 -15.72 -2.08 17.02
N LYS A 343 -15.88 -2.71 15.85
CA LYS A 343 -14.80 -3.03 14.94
C LYS A 343 -14.48 -1.83 14.05
N ILE A 344 -13.26 -1.33 14.14
CA ILE A 344 -12.84 -0.14 13.42
C ILE A 344 -12.11 -0.55 12.12
N VAL A 345 -12.66 -0.13 10.99
CA VAL A 345 -12.14 -0.44 9.66
C VAL A 345 -11.56 0.83 9.02
N PHE A 346 -10.25 0.90 8.88
CA PHE A 346 -9.66 1.96 8.08
C PHE A 346 -9.89 1.70 6.59
N VAL A 347 -10.45 2.68 5.89
CA VAL A 347 -10.68 2.63 4.44
C VAL A 347 -9.86 3.70 3.75
N GLY A 348 -8.87 3.28 2.95
CA GLY A 348 -7.95 4.23 2.36
C GLY A 348 -7.20 3.72 1.13
N PRO A 349 -6.24 4.48 0.59
CA PRO A 349 -5.53 4.13 -0.63
C PRO A 349 -4.31 3.23 -0.42
N CYS A 350 -3.97 2.84 0.81
CA CYS A 350 -2.59 2.52 1.18
C CYS A 350 -2.41 1.07 1.68
N SER A 351 -1.56 0.27 1.01
CA SER A 351 -1.18 -1.06 1.50
C SER A 351 -0.28 -0.99 2.75
N ALA A 352 0.59 0.02 2.88
CA ALA A 352 1.46 0.15 4.05
C ALA A 352 0.67 0.41 5.36
N LYS A 353 -0.53 0.95 5.28
CA LYS A 353 -1.44 1.09 6.43
C LYS A 353 -1.92 -0.27 6.97
N LYS A 354 -2.00 -1.29 6.11
CA LYS A 354 -2.26 -2.67 6.53
C LYS A 354 -1.14 -3.18 7.45
N LEU A 355 0.13 -2.87 7.11
CA LEU A 355 1.28 -3.23 7.94
C LEU A 355 1.33 -2.42 9.23
N GLU A 356 1.00 -1.12 9.19
CA GLU A 356 0.97 -0.25 10.37
C GLU A 356 -0.08 -0.72 11.39
N ALA A 357 -1.26 -1.08 10.93
CA ALA A 357 -2.34 -1.58 11.78
C ALA A 357 -1.94 -2.85 12.57
N MET A 358 -1.04 -3.66 12.00
CA MET A 358 -0.56 -4.91 12.62
C MET A 358 0.55 -4.70 13.65
N ARG A 359 1.21 -3.53 13.67
CA ARG A 359 2.35 -3.31 14.58
C ARG A 359 1.89 -3.19 16.02
N THR A 360 2.36 -4.10 16.86
CA THR A 360 2.10 -4.08 18.31
C THR A 360 2.61 -2.78 18.95
N SER A 361 3.75 -2.27 18.52
CA SER A 361 4.34 -1.02 19.03
C SER A 361 3.51 0.23 18.74
N VAL A 362 2.64 0.20 17.71
CA VAL A 362 1.78 1.35 17.35
C VAL A 362 0.47 1.34 18.13
N ARG A 363 -0.05 0.15 18.47
CA ARG A 363 -1.35 -0.03 19.15
C ARG A 363 -2.43 0.83 18.50
N SER A 364 -2.66 0.53 17.21
CA SER A 364 -3.42 1.41 16.32
C SER A 364 -4.91 1.51 16.64
N GLU A 365 -5.48 0.57 17.38
CA GLU A 365 -6.93 0.37 17.61
C GLU A 365 -7.72 0.12 16.31
N VAL A 366 -7.04 -0.14 15.20
CA VAL A 366 -7.64 -0.51 13.91
C VAL A 366 -7.77 -2.02 13.85
N ASP A 367 -8.98 -2.53 13.69
CA ASP A 367 -9.23 -3.97 13.53
C ASP A 367 -8.94 -4.45 12.11
N PHE A 368 -9.34 -3.67 11.09
CA PHE A 368 -9.18 -4.04 9.68
C PHE A 368 -8.79 -2.85 8.81
N VAL A 369 -8.15 -3.14 7.68
CA VAL A 369 -7.80 -2.15 6.66
C VAL A 369 -8.28 -2.60 5.29
N LEU A 370 -9.10 -1.78 4.64
CA LEU A 370 -9.54 -1.96 3.26
C LEU A 370 -9.04 -0.83 2.36
N THR A 371 -8.74 -1.18 1.13
CA THR A 371 -8.46 -0.20 0.07
C THR A 371 -9.75 0.26 -0.62
N PHE A 372 -9.71 1.39 -1.32
CA PHE A 372 -10.85 1.84 -2.11
C PHE A 372 -11.22 0.85 -3.22
N GLU A 373 -10.23 0.14 -3.78
CA GLU A 373 -10.48 -0.90 -4.79
C GLU A 373 -11.21 -2.11 -4.19
N GLU A 374 -10.86 -2.50 -2.97
CA GLU A 374 -11.52 -3.58 -2.23
C GLU A 374 -12.98 -3.21 -1.90
N VAL A 375 -13.22 -2.01 -1.40
CA VAL A 375 -14.60 -1.52 -1.13
C VAL A 375 -15.42 -1.43 -2.41
N ALA A 376 -14.82 -1.04 -3.54
CA ALA A 376 -15.52 -1.04 -4.82
C ALA A 376 -15.91 -2.47 -5.26
N GLY A 377 -15.12 -3.50 -4.93
CA GLY A 377 -15.49 -4.91 -5.11
C GLY A 377 -16.69 -5.30 -4.24
N MET A 378 -16.73 -4.87 -2.97
CA MET A 378 -17.88 -5.08 -2.07
C MET A 378 -19.15 -4.41 -2.61
N MET A 379 -19.04 -3.18 -3.11
CA MET A 379 -20.16 -2.46 -3.74
C MET A 379 -20.71 -3.23 -4.95
N GLU A 380 -19.84 -3.72 -5.82
CA GLU A 380 -20.23 -4.49 -7.00
C GLU A 380 -20.91 -5.82 -6.61
N ALA A 381 -20.43 -6.49 -5.55
CA ALA A 381 -21.02 -7.72 -5.03
C ALA A 381 -22.48 -7.55 -4.59
N LEU A 382 -22.85 -6.40 -4.04
CA LEU A 382 -24.20 -6.06 -3.62
C LEU A 382 -24.98 -5.22 -4.66
N GLY A 383 -24.41 -4.98 -5.84
CA GLY A 383 -25.05 -4.21 -6.91
C GLY A 383 -25.21 -2.70 -6.60
N VAL A 384 -24.36 -2.17 -5.73
CA VAL A 384 -24.40 -0.75 -5.33
C VAL A 384 -23.72 0.12 -6.39
N ASP A 385 -24.48 0.99 -7.04
CA ASP A 385 -23.97 2.04 -7.92
C ASP A 385 -23.96 3.38 -7.19
N TYR A 386 -22.78 3.76 -6.69
CA TYR A 386 -22.57 5.02 -5.97
C TYR A 386 -23.10 6.26 -6.73
N THR A 387 -23.04 6.26 -8.05
CA THR A 387 -23.46 7.42 -8.86
C THR A 387 -24.97 7.61 -8.86
N LYS A 388 -25.72 6.52 -8.69
CA LYS A 388 -27.18 6.49 -8.71
C LYS A 388 -27.85 6.63 -7.34
N LEU A 389 -27.07 6.54 -6.27
CA LEU A 389 -27.62 6.73 -4.92
C LEU A 389 -28.18 8.13 -4.77
N ASP A 390 -29.27 8.24 -4.02
CA ASP A 390 -29.83 9.54 -3.64
C ASP A 390 -28.88 10.28 -2.70
N LYS A 391 -28.83 11.59 -2.83
CA LYS A 391 -28.08 12.45 -1.93
C LYS A 391 -28.98 12.85 -0.76
N PRO A 392 -28.75 12.31 0.45
CA PRO A 392 -29.43 12.82 1.64
C PRO A 392 -29.14 14.31 1.83
N LYS A 393 -30.12 15.11 2.22
CA LYS A 393 -29.91 16.49 2.61
C LYS A 393 -29.13 16.52 3.93
N ASP A 394 -28.15 17.41 4.06
CA ASP A 394 -27.42 17.74 5.29
C ASP A 394 -26.58 16.60 5.93
N ASN A 395 -25.59 16.09 5.22
CA ASN A 395 -24.73 15.02 5.72
C ASN A 395 -23.26 15.16 5.34
N ASP A 396 -22.72 16.37 5.21
CA ASP A 396 -21.27 16.54 5.08
C ASP A 396 -20.57 16.27 6.44
N PHE A 397 -19.33 15.86 6.39
CA PHE A 397 -18.49 15.82 7.58
C PHE A 397 -18.14 17.26 7.98
N GLU A 398 -18.30 17.59 9.25
CA GLU A 398 -18.10 18.94 9.77
C GLU A 398 -16.96 19.06 10.78
N ALA A 399 -16.43 17.93 11.28
CA ALA A 399 -15.50 17.92 12.39
C ALA A 399 -14.08 18.31 11.97
N ALA A 400 -13.59 17.83 10.81
CA ALA A 400 -12.24 18.06 10.36
C ALA A 400 -12.05 19.40 9.64
N SER A 401 -10.82 19.90 9.68
CA SER A 401 -10.40 21.13 9.02
C SER A 401 -10.02 20.92 7.54
N ALA A 402 -9.83 22.04 6.83
CA ALA A 402 -9.24 22.02 5.49
C ALA A 402 -7.80 21.47 5.52
N ASP A 403 -7.02 21.79 6.55
CA ASP A 403 -5.66 21.29 6.75
C ASP A 403 -5.66 19.75 6.87
N GLY A 404 -6.50 19.17 7.73
CA GLY A 404 -6.59 17.72 7.89
C GLY A 404 -7.02 16.98 6.60
N ARG A 405 -7.97 17.56 5.84
CA ARG A 405 -8.36 17.03 4.52
C ARG A 405 -7.22 17.11 3.50
N GLY A 406 -6.32 18.10 3.65
CA GLY A 406 -5.15 18.31 2.82
C GLY A 406 -4.09 17.22 2.87
N PHE A 407 -4.05 16.40 3.92
CA PHE A 407 -3.12 15.28 4.08
C PHE A 407 -3.13 14.28 2.91
N ALA A 408 -4.21 14.22 2.15
CA ALA A 408 -4.34 13.33 1.01
C ALA A 408 -3.41 13.66 -0.17
N VAL A 409 -2.86 14.86 -0.23
CA VAL A 409 -1.97 15.33 -1.31
C VAL A 409 -0.60 15.70 -0.77
N SER A 410 0.43 15.54 -1.58
CA SER A 410 1.80 15.89 -1.21
C SER A 410 1.94 17.38 -0.89
N GLY A 411 2.76 17.71 0.11
CA GLY A 411 2.90 19.03 0.70
C GLY A 411 1.78 19.39 1.69
N GLY A 412 0.72 18.59 1.75
CA GLY A 412 -0.44 18.87 2.61
C GLY A 412 -0.12 18.75 4.10
N VAL A 413 0.71 17.79 4.48
CA VAL A 413 1.09 17.56 5.87
C VAL A 413 1.98 18.69 6.38
N ALA A 414 3.07 18.98 5.67
CA ALA A 414 3.99 20.06 6.07
C ALA A 414 3.26 21.41 6.15
N ASN A 415 2.40 21.72 5.17
CA ASN A 415 1.63 22.95 5.20
C ASN A 415 0.65 23.01 6.39
N ALA A 416 0.01 21.90 6.74
CA ALA A 416 -0.88 21.84 7.90
C ALA A 416 -0.12 22.12 9.21
N VAL A 417 1.06 21.51 9.38
CA VAL A 417 1.92 21.74 10.54
C VAL A 417 2.39 23.21 10.59
N VAL A 418 2.83 23.79 9.48
CA VAL A 418 3.19 25.22 9.38
C VAL A 418 2.03 26.11 9.81
N ASN A 419 0.82 25.85 9.28
CA ASN A 419 -0.37 26.60 9.64
C ASN A 419 -0.70 26.50 11.14
N ALA A 420 -0.52 25.32 11.73
CA ALA A 420 -0.73 25.11 13.17
C ALA A 420 0.33 25.82 14.01
N VAL A 421 1.61 25.73 13.65
CA VAL A 421 2.71 26.45 14.31
C VAL A 421 2.46 27.95 14.28
N HIS A 422 2.16 28.54 13.12
CA HIS A 422 1.87 29.97 13.02
C HIS A 422 0.64 30.40 13.83
N ARG A 423 -0.34 29.51 14.01
CA ARG A 423 -1.50 29.79 14.85
C ARG A 423 -1.16 29.76 16.34
N MET A 424 -0.26 28.87 16.77
CA MET A 424 0.21 28.74 18.16
C MET A 424 1.26 29.82 18.49
N HIS A 425 2.19 30.04 17.58
CA HIS A 425 3.33 30.94 17.70
C HIS A 425 3.52 31.79 16.42
N PRO A 426 2.84 32.94 16.28
CA PRO A 426 2.85 33.73 15.05
C PRO A 426 4.23 34.20 14.57
N ASP A 427 5.15 34.39 15.50
CA ASP A 427 6.52 34.88 15.22
C ASP A 427 7.50 33.75 14.84
N ARG A 428 7.07 32.48 14.91
CA ARG A 428 7.90 31.32 14.60
C ARG A 428 7.91 31.05 13.10
N GLU A 429 9.04 31.23 12.45
CA GLU A 429 9.25 30.80 11.07
C GLU A 429 9.48 29.28 11.00
N VAL A 430 8.87 28.63 10.02
CA VAL A 430 9.02 27.20 9.72
C VAL A 430 9.41 27.03 8.26
N ASN A 431 10.62 26.54 8.04
CA ASN A 431 11.08 26.16 6.72
C ASN A 431 10.68 24.73 6.42
N ILE A 432 10.19 24.46 5.20
CA ILE A 432 9.75 23.15 4.80
C ILE A 432 10.48 22.67 3.54
N THR A 433 10.65 21.36 3.43
CA THR A 433 10.97 20.68 2.18
C THR A 433 10.19 19.38 2.10
N ALA A 434 9.90 18.93 0.88
CA ALA A 434 9.11 17.72 0.66
C ALA A 434 9.73 16.87 -0.45
N ALA A 435 9.53 15.55 -0.35
CA ALA A 435 9.93 14.58 -1.38
C ALA A 435 8.85 13.54 -1.61
N GLU A 436 8.73 13.09 -2.86
CA GLU A 436 7.76 12.12 -3.33
C GLU A 436 8.46 10.91 -3.96
N GLY A 437 8.05 9.69 -3.53
CA GLY A 437 8.77 8.47 -3.87
C GLY A 437 9.95 8.22 -2.92
N LEU A 438 10.16 6.95 -2.55
CA LEU A 438 11.15 6.61 -1.52
C LEU A 438 12.60 6.92 -1.92
N ASP A 439 12.93 6.94 -3.23
CA ASP A 439 14.26 7.32 -3.69
C ASP A 439 14.57 8.80 -3.45
N ASP A 440 13.64 9.69 -3.76
CA ASP A 440 13.78 11.12 -3.50
C ASP A 440 13.70 11.42 -1.99
N CYS A 441 12.84 10.68 -1.26
CA CYS A 441 12.80 10.75 0.20
C CYS A 441 14.15 10.38 0.82
N ARG A 442 14.79 9.30 0.34
CA ARG A 442 16.13 8.87 0.77
C ARG A 442 17.19 9.94 0.49
N LYS A 443 17.12 10.56 -0.68
CA LYS A 443 18.03 11.65 -1.04
C LYS A 443 17.82 12.85 -0.12
N MET A 444 16.57 13.25 0.11
CA MET A 444 16.23 14.34 1.03
C MET A 444 16.76 14.06 2.45
N MET A 445 16.59 12.84 2.96
CA MET A 445 17.10 12.44 4.28
C MET A 445 18.62 12.53 4.36
N ARG A 446 19.34 12.02 3.32
CA ARG A 446 20.81 12.16 3.23
C ARG A 446 21.27 13.61 3.19
N ASP A 447 20.55 14.46 2.49
CA ASP A 447 20.85 15.90 2.41
C ASP A 447 20.60 16.58 3.77
N ALA A 448 19.53 16.21 4.49
CA ALA A 448 19.21 16.72 5.83
C ALA A 448 20.29 16.32 6.86
N ILE A 449 20.70 15.06 6.86
CA ILE A 449 21.78 14.55 7.73
C ILE A 449 23.12 15.27 7.46
N LYS A 450 23.38 15.67 6.22
CA LYS A 450 24.55 16.47 5.86
C LYS A 450 24.44 17.96 6.24
N GLY A 451 23.35 18.36 6.90
CA GLY A 451 23.14 19.72 7.35
C GLY A 451 22.64 20.70 6.28
N LYS A 452 22.03 20.20 5.20
CA LYS A 452 21.44 21.07 4.16
C LYS A 452 20.15 21.74 4.60
N TYR A 453 19.42 21.13 5.56
CA TYR A 453 18.11 21.58 6.01
C TYR A 453 18.06 21.79 7.53
N PRO A 454 18.92 22.67 8.11
CA PRO A 454 18.91 22.91 9.56
C PRO A 454 17.64 23.65 9.96
N GLY A 455 16.94 23.15 10.98
CA GLY A 455 15.70 23.74 11.49
C GLY A 455 14.48 23.53 10.59
N TYR A 456 14.54 22.63 9.60
CA TYR A 456 13.45 22.37 8.68
C TYR A 456 12.49 21.30 9.21
N LEU A 457 11.22 21.43 8.79
CA LEU A 457 10.26 20.32 8.75
C LEU A 457 10.35 19.67 7.37
N ILE A 458 10.59 18.35 7.32
CA ILE A 458 10.71 17.61 6.07
C ILE A 458 9.54 16.65 5.89
N GLU A 459 8.84 16.72 4.75
CA GLU A 459 7.74 15.79 4.42
C GLU A 459 8.20 14.73 3.44
N GLY A 460 8.06 13.46 3.81
CA GLY A 460 8.31 12.33 2.93
C GLY A 460 7.04 11.57 2.60
N MET A 461 6.77 11.37 1.30
CA MET A 461 5.66 10.56 0.80
C MET A 461 6.16 9.43 -0.09
N ALA A 462 5.82 8.17 0.24
CA ALA A 462 6.21 7.02 -0.56
C ALA A 462 5.54 6.97 -1.95
N CYS A 463 4.38 7.61 -2.08
CA CYS A 463 3.62 7.65 -3.34
C CYS A 463 3.78 9.01 -4.01
N PRO A 464 4.24 9.08 -5.29
CA PRO A 464 4.30 10.33 -6.04
C PRO A 464 2.91 10.96 -6.21
N GLY A 465 2.72 12.18 -5.68
CA GLY A 465 1.43 12.88 -5.63
C GLY A 465 0.70 12.78 -4.29
N GLY A 466 1.25 12.07 -3.31
CA GLY A 466 0.66 11.84 -1.99
C GLY A 466 -0.26 10.62 -1.93
N CYS A 467 -1.14 10.56 -0.92
CA CYS A 467 -2.03 9.41 -0.70
C CYS A 467 -3.01 9.17 -1.86
N VAL A 468 -3.36 10.19 -2.63
CA VAL A 468 -4.19 10.05 -3.86
C VAL A 468 -3.54 9.20 -4.96
N ALA A 469 -2.25 8.88 -4.83
CA ALA A 469 -1.49 7.99 -5.70
C ALA A 469 -1.22 6.61 -5.08
N GLY A 470 -1.85 6.29 -3.97
CA GLY A 470 -1.72 5.01 -3.29
C GLY A 470 -2.13 3.80 -4.15
N PRO A 471 -1.67 2.58 -3.83
CA PRO A 471 -1.91 1.40 -4.66
C PRO A 471 -3.38 0.99 -4.76
N GLY A 472 -4.21 1.35 -3.78
CA GLY A 472 -5.64 1.03 -3.74
C GLY A 472 -6.56 2.10 -4.33
N THR A 473 -6.02 3.09 -5.08
CA THR A 473 -6.83 4.15 -5.72
C THR A 473 -7.39 3.71 -7.07
N LEU A 474 -8.53 4.29 -7.45
CA LEU A 474 -9.30 3.96 -8.66
C LEU A 474 -9.27 5.08 -9.70
N GLN A 475 -8.78 6.27 -9.34
CA GLN A 475 -8.84 7.46 -10.19
C GLN A 475 -7.44 7.98 -10.52
N SER A 476 -7.31 8.76 -11.60
CA SER A 476 -6.04 9.41 -11.95
C SER A 476 -5.61 10.42 -10.88
N ILE A 477 -4.29 10.50 -10.64
CA ILE A 477 -3.69 11.31 -9.59
C ILE A 477 -4.11 12.78 -9.71
N LYS A 478 -3.96 13.38 -10.90
CA LYS A 478 -4.31 14.80 -11.14
C LYS A 478 -5.77 15.12 -10.84
N LYS A 479 -6.68 14.22 -11.23
CA LYS A 479 -8.12 14.40 -10.98
C LYS A 479 -8.42 14.29 -9.48
N SER A 480 -7.82 13.31 -8.79
CA SER A 480 -7.96 13.15 -7.34
C SER A 480 -7.42 14.34 -6.58
N GLN A 481 -6.23 14.86 -6.94
CA GLN A 481 -5.67 16.07 -6.33
C GLN A 481 -6.60 17.28 -6.47
N ALA A 482 -7.17 17.50 -7.66
CA ALA A 482 -8.10 18.60 -7.89
C ALA A 482 -9.38 18.47 -7.05
N GLN A 483 -9.89 17.26 -6.91
CA GLN A 483 -11.09 16.98 -6.12
C GLN A 483 -10.84 17.11 -4.61
N VAL A 484 -9.69 16.65 -4.11
CA VAL A 484 -9.30 16.86 -2.71
C VAL A 484 -9.17 18.36 -2.41
N LYS A 485 -8.54 19.15 -3.28
CA LYS A 485 -8.49 20.60 -3.13
C LYS A 485 -9.87 21.26 -3.09
N ALA A 486 -10.83 20.76 -3.87
CA ALA A 486 -12.21 21.21 -3.81
C ALA A 486 -12.91 20.79 -2.50
N TYR A 487 -12.59 19.59 -1.99
CA TYR A 487 -13.12 19.08 -0.73
C TYR A 487 -12.59 19.86 0.48
N MET A 488 -11.30 20.21 0.49
CA MET A 488 -10.71 21.10 1.51
C MET A 488 -11.50 22.42 1.63
N LYS A 489 -11.87 23.03 0.49
CA LYS A 489 -12.63 24.30 0.48
C LYS A 489 -14.01 24.20 1.09
N ARG A 490 -14.61 23.02 1.14
CA ARG A 490 -15.93 22.79 1.74
C ARG A 490 -15.88 22.69 3.27
N SER A 491 -14.69 22.49 3.86
CA SER A 491 -14.58 22.43 5.31
C SER A 491 -14.98 23.76 5.96
N PRO A 492 -15.84 23.72 7.00
CA PRO A 492 -16.17 24.90 7.78
C PRO A 492 -14.97 25.42 8.59
N ARG A 493 -14.08 24.51 9.00
CA ARG A 493 -12.83 24.82 9.71
C ARG A 493 -11.65 24.89 8.73
N LYS A 494 -10.76 25.84 8.95
CA LYS A 494 -9.61 26.02 8.04
C LYS A 494 -8.34 25.43 8.62
N ASN A 495 -8.10 25.63 9.90
CA ASN A 495 -6.88 25.21 10.59
C ASN A 495 -7.14 24.02 11.50
N ALA A 496 -6.18 23.11 11.59
CA ALA A 496 -6.23 21.92 12.45
C ALA A 496 -6.52 22.27 13.93
N THR A 497 -6.00 23.40 14.43
CA THR A 497 -6.21 23.86 15.80
C THR A 497 -7.67 24.23 16.12
N GLU A 498 -8.53 24.35 15.12
CA GLU A 498 -9.97 24.60 15.28
C GLU A 498 -10.76 23.31 15.51
N ASN A 499 -10.12 22.14 15.47
CA ASN A 499 -10.76 20.85 15.70
C ASN A 499 -11.27 20.78 17.16
N ALA A 500 -12.54 20.37 17.29
CA ALA A 500 -13.21 20.31 18.62
C ALA A 500 -12.59 19.25 19.54
N TYR A 501 -12.01 18.18 18.97
CA TYR A 501 -11.45 17.05 19.72
C TYR A 501 -9.99 17.25 20.16
N ARG A 502 -9.40 18.41 19.90
CA ARG A 502 -8.00 18.71 20.27
C ARG A 502 -7.67 18.52 21.75
N MET A 503 -8.65 18.71 22.62
CA MET A 503 -8.47 18.56 24.07
C MET A 503 -8.37 17.10 24.51
N GLN A 504 -8.75 16.13 23.65
CA GLN A 504 -8.67 14.69 23.92
C GLN A 504 -7.29 14.11 23.54
N ILE A 505 -6.40 14.86 22.89
CA ILE A 505 -5.09 14.37 22.46
C ILE A 505 -4.33 13.65 23.59
N PRO A 506 -4.19 14.20 24.83
CA PRO A 506 -3.44 13.53 25.89
C PRO A 506 -4.02 12.16 26.25
N GLU A 507 -5.35 12.03 26.30
CA GLU A 507 -6.06 10.77 26.58
C GLU A 507 -5.84 9.76 25.46
N LEU A 508 -5.99 10.20 24.19
CA LEU A 508 -5.75 9.35 23.02
C LEU A 508 -4.29 8.86 22.92
N LEU A 509 -3.33 9.69 23.33
CA LEU A 509 -1.92 9.30 23.37
C LEU A 509 -1.62 8.34 24.52
N ALA A 510 -2.36 8.41 25.61
CA ALA A 510 -2.21 7.52 26.76
C ALA A 510 -2.76 6.11 26.51
N MET A 511 -3.71 5.95 25.58
CA MET A 511 -4.30 4.65 25.28
C MET A 511 -3.23 3.61 24.91
N GLY A 512 -3.28 2.45 25.56
CA GLY A 512 -2.37 1.33 25.33
C GLY A 512 -0.96 1.47 25.92
N ARG A 513 -0.68 2.50 26.73
CA ARG A 513 0.62 2.64 27.42
C ARG A 513 0.80 1.68 28.59
N ASP A 514 -0.29 1.27 29.21
CA ASP A 514 -0.29 0.40 30.40
C ASP A 514 -0.18 -1.10 30.06
N GLU A 515 -0.25 -1.45 28.78
CA GLU A 515 -0.02 -2.83 28.33
C GLU A 515 1.45 -3.08 28.09
N PRO A 516 2.02 -4.25 28.49
CA PRO A 516 3.41 -4.60 28.20
C PRO A 516 3.66 -4.62 26.69
N ASP A 517 4.88 -4.25 26.27
CA ASP A 517 5.27 -4.18 24.85
C ASP A 517 5.11 -5.52 24.10
N ASP A 518 5.04 -6.62 24.83
CA ASP A 518 4.93 -8.00 24.35
C ASP A 518 3.47 -8.50 24.36
N ALA A 519 2.48 -7.68 24.76
CA ALA A 519 1.08 -8.11 24.73
C ALA A 519 0.66 -8.36 23.27
N PRO A 520 0.46 -9.63 22.86
CA PRO A 520 0.10 -9.93 21.49
C PRO A 520 -1.33 -9.44 21.23
N ARG A 521 -1.50 -8.49 20.32
CA ARG A 521 -2.81 -8.20 19.70
C ARG A 521 -3.24 -9.29 18.73
N VAL A 522 -2.39 -10.27 18.54
CA VAL A 522 -2.69 -11.52 17.85
C VAL A 522 -3.28 -12.46 18.90
N PRO A 523 -4.46 -13.05 18.68
CA PRO A 523 -4.95 -14.12 19.55
C PRO A 523 -3.83 -15.13 19.78
N GLN A 524 -3.59 -15.54 21.03
CA GLN A 524 -2.51 -16.44 21.44
C GLN A 524 -2.51 -17.81 20.75
N ASN A 525 -3.41 -18.05 19.82
CA ASN A 525 -3.60 -19.30 19.08
C ASN A 525 -3.01 -19.28 17.67
N ILE A 526 -2.31 -18.20 17.26
CA ILE A 526 -1.48 -18.27 16.06
C ILE A 526 -0.11 -18.71 16.56
N GLU A 527 0.11 -20.03 16.58
CA GLU A 527 1.43 -20.60 16.72
C GLU A 527 2.35 -19.92 15.70
N ARG A 528 3.47 -19.42 16.19
CA ARG A 528 4.55 -18.87 15.39
C ARG A 528 4.82 -19.84 14.25
N VAL A 529 4.65 -19.43 13.00
CA VAL A 529 5.09 -20.24 11.87
C VAL A 529 6.58 -20.48 12.09
N PRO A 530 7.03 -21.74 12.32
CA PRO A 530 8.44 -22.01 12.56
C PRO A 530 9.27 -21.47 11.40
N ALA A 531 10.42 -20.91 11.68
CA ALA A 531 11.35 -20.53 10.63
C ALA A 531 11.65 -21.75 9.74
N PRO A 532 11.97 -21.57 8.44
CA PRO A 532 12.26 -22.70 7.53
C PRO A 532 13.27 -23.69 8.09
N GLU A 533 14.20 -23.26 8.96
CA GLU A 533 15.17 -24.07 9.66
C GLU A 533 14.52 -24.95 10.75
N GLU A 534 13.52 -24.45 11.47
CA GLU A 534 12.78 -25.23 12.49
C GLU A 534 11.85 -26.29 11.86
N LEU A 535 11.37 -26.07 10.62
CA LEU A 535 10.61 -27.05 9.85
C LEU A 535 11.49 -28.19 9.29
N ALA A 536 12.81 -27.97 9.17
CA ALA A 536 13.75 -29.00 8.74
C ALA A 536 14.08 -30.00 9.88
N GLU A 537 14.08 -29.57 11.13
CA GLU A 537 14.36 -30.45 12.29
C GLU A 537 13.19 -31.36 12.68
N THR A 538 11.93 -30.97 12.37
CA THR A 538 10.75 -31.81 12.65
C THR A 538 10.47 -32.86 11.58
N ARG A 539 11.25 -32.92 10.50
CA ARG A 539 11.15 -33.92 9.44
C ARG A 539 12.16 -35.06 9.54
N SER A 540 12.63 -35.41 10.73
CA SER A 540 13.20 -36.73 10.95
C SER A 540 12.06 -37.75 10.96
N ILE A 541 11.66 -38.15 9.75
CA ILE A 541 10.70 -39.21 9.51
C ILE A 541 11.29 -40.50 10.08
N GLU A 542 10.61 -41.09 11.04
CA GLU A 542 10.80 -42.50 11.39
C GLU A 542 10.62 -43.30 10.09
N THR A 543 11.71 -43.83 9.58
CA THR A 543 11.67 -44.86 8.53
C THR A 543 11.01 -46.09 9.13
N VAL A 544 9.74 -46.32 8.77
CA VAL A 544 9.08 -47.58 9.03
C VAL A 544 9.78 -48.64 8.17
N ASP A 545 10.59 -49.52 8.80
CA ASP A 545 11.10 -50.70 8.17
C ASP A 545 9.94 -51.62 7.74
N GLU A 546 9.72 -51.76 6.44
CA GLU A 546 8.86 -52.81 5.91
C GLU A 546 9.57 -54.15 6.10
N PRO A 547 8.91 -55.18 6.69
CA PRO A 547 9.47 -56.51 6.73
C PRO A 547 9.38 -57.12 5.31
N ARG A 548 10.53 -57.50 4.76
CA ARG A 548 10.63 -58.36 3.60
C ARG A 548 10.08 -59.73 4.01
N GLY A 549 8.87 -60.05 3.57
CA GLY A 549 8.29 -61.38 3.56
C GLY A 549 8.85 -62.18 2.40
N GLU A 550 9.16 -63.44 2.66
CA GLU A 550 9.56 -64.51 1.76
C GLU A 550 8.56 -64.80 0.60
#